data_8bd179ada59cbef9de4fa8da3a269153
#
_entry.id   8bd179ada59cbef9de4fa8da3a269153
#
_cell.length_a   1.000
_cell.length_b   1.000
_cell.length_c   1.000
_cell.angle_alpha   90.00
_cell.angle_beta   90.00
_cell.angle_gamma   90.00
#
_symmetry.space_group_name_H-M   'P 1'
#
loop_
_entity.id
_entity.type
_entity.pdbx_description
1 polymer ?
#
loop_
_entity_poly.entity_id
_entity_poly.type
_entity_poly.pdbx_seq_one_letter_code
_entity_poly.pdbx_strand_id
1 'polypeptide(L)'
;MSPPQADKAGLHILLKLAALVIILAGIHAAADILVQLLLALFFAIVLNPLVNWFIRRGVRRPFAITLVVTAMLVMLTALLGVLAASLNDFVAMLPDFNRALTRKILQLQEYLPFLNLHINPERMLRRMDSERLMTWATTLMTQLSGAMASIVLLVMTVIFMLFEVRHLPYKLRFALNNPRLHIAGLHRALKGVTHYLALKTLISLWTGLIVWLGLLAMGVQFALMWGVLAFLLNYVPNIGSAISAIPPMLQALLFSGIYECLLVGALFLVVHMVLGNMVEPRMMGHRLGMSTLVVFLSLLVWGWLLGPVGMLLSVPLTSVCKIWMETTVGGSKLAILLGPGRPKSRLPG
;
A
#
# COMPACT_ATOMS: atom_id res chain seq x y z
N MET A 1 -18.63 -15.46 52.86
CA MET A 1 -19.14 -14.77 51.68
C MET A 1 -17.96 -14.65 50.68
N SER A 2 -17.93 -15.52 49.68
CA SER A 2 -16.92 -15.42 48.61
C SER A 2 -17.26 -14.21 47.72
N PRO A 3 -16.29 -13.35 47.34
CA PRO A 3 -16.56 -12.21 46.44
C PRO A 3 -17.07 -12.71 45.11
N PRO A 4 -17.99 -11.99 44.47
CA PRO A 4 -18.65 -12.45 43.25
C PRO A 4 -17.63 -12.63 42.11
N GLN A 5 -17.60 -13.81 41.52
CA GLN A 5 -16.72 -14.18 40.39
C GLN A 5 -16.89 -13.27 39.18
N ALA A 6 -18.00 -12.53 39.05
CA ALA A 6 -18.28 -11.56 38.01
C ALA A 6 -17.31 -10.37 37.98
N ASP A 7 -16.88 -9.88 39.14
CA ASP A 7 -15.96 -8.73 39.26
C ASP A 7 -14.55 -9.05 38.74
N LYS A 8 -14.09 -10.29 38.95
CA LYS A 8 -12.78 -10.73 38.41
C LYS A 8 -12.77 -10.86 36.90
N ALA A 9 -13.88 -11.29 36.29
CA ALA A 9 -13.98 -11.39 34.82
C ALA A 9 -13.96 -10.01 34.18
N GLY A 10 -14.67 -9.03 34.72
CA GLY A 10 -14.66 -7.64 34.26
C GLY A 10 -13.27 -7.00 34.34
N LEU A 11 -12.58 -7.16 35.47
CA LEU A 11 -11.22 -6.67 35.67
C LEU A 11 -10.23 -7.28 34.66
N HIS A 12 -10.31 -8.58 34.42
CA HIS A 12 -9.45 -9.24 33.41
C HIS A 12 -9.70 -8.73 31.98
N ILE A 13 -10.94 -8.41 31.62
CA ILE A 13 -11.26 -7.83 30.32
C ILE A 13 -10.68 -6.41 30.21
N LEU A 14 -10.87 -5.59 31.24
CA LEU A 14 -10.31 -4.23 31.29
C LEU A 14 -8.78 -4.23 31.23
N LEU A 15 -8.11 -5.11 31.95
CA LEU A 15 -6.65 -5.26 31.92
C LEU A 15 -6.16 -5.69 30.50
N LYS A 16 -6.86 -6.61 29.85
CA LYS A 16 -6.52 -7.02 28.46
C LYS A 16 -6.71 -5.87 27.49
N LEU A 17 -7.79 -5.09 27.62
CA LEU A 17 -8.03 -3.92 26.79
C LEU A 17 -6.98 -2.82 27.04
N ALA A 18 -6.65 -2.54 28.30
CA ALA A 18 -5.59 -1.60 28.65
C ALA A 18 -4.23 -2.03 28.09
N ALA A 19 -3.86 -3.30 28.24
CA ALA A 19 -2.64 -3.85 27.66
C ALA A 19 -2.63 -3.73 26.12
N LEU A 20 -3.76 -4.00 25.46
CA LEU A 20 -3.89 -3.82 23.99
C LEU A 20 -3.66 -2.36 23.59
N VAL A 21 -4.28 -1.40 24.29
CA VAL A 21 -4.10 0.04 23.99
C VAL A 21 -2.65 0.45 24.19
N ILE A 22 -1.99 0.01 25.28
CA ILE A 22 -0.57 0.30 25.54
C ILE A 22 0.32 -0.28 24.42
N ILE A 23 0.06 -1.51 23.98
CA ILE A 23 0.82 -2.14 22.87
C ILE A 23 0.63 -1.34 21.57
N LEU A 24 -0.61 -0.98 21.22
CA LEU A 24 -0.90 -0.21 20.02
C LEU A 24 -0.26 1.19 20.08
N ALA A 25 -0.32 1.86 21.22
CA ALA A 25 0.36 3.14 21.45
C ALA A 25 1.88 3.01 21.32
N GLY A 26 2.47 1.93 21.85
CA GLY A 26 3.90 1.63 21.71
C GLY A 26 4.31 1.37 20.25
N ILE A 27 3.50 0.63 19.50
CA ILE A 27 3.71 0.41 18.06
C ILE A 27 3.64 1.75 17.31
N HIS A 28 2.64 2.58 17.60
CA HIS A 28 2.48 3.89 16.98
C HIS A 28 3.64 4.84 17.31
N ALA A 29 4.10 4.85 18.54
CA ALA A 29 5.27 5.65 18.97
C ALA A 29 6.58 5.18 18.31
N ALA A 30 6.71 3.89 17.99
CA ALA A 30 7.86 3.31 17.29
C ALA A 30 7.66 3.22 15.77
N ALA A 31 6.61 3.87 15.21
CA ALA A 31 6.21 3.70 13.82
C ALA A 31 7.33 3.97 12.82
N ASP A 32 8.13 5.02 13.02
CA ASP A 32 9.21 5.38 12.09
C ASP A 32 10.24 4.25 11.92
N ILE A 33 10.65 3.63 13.02
CA ILE A 33 11.60 2.52 13.01
C ILE A 33 10.94 1.25 12.42
N LEU A 34 9.71 0.97 12.84
CA LEU A 34 8.96 -0.21 12.39
C LEU A 34 8.67 -0.14 10.89
N VAL A 35 8.26 1.03 10.37
CA VAL A 35 8.02 1.27 8.96
C VAL A 35 9.28 1.00 8.14
N GLN A 36 10.42 1.49 8.58
CA GLN A 36 11.69 1.27 7.89
C GLN A 36 12.07 -0.22 7.85
N LEU A 37 11.94 -0.92 8.98
CA LEU A 37 12.20 -2.36 9.06
C LEU A 37 11.23 -3.19 8.21
N LEU A 38 9.94 -2.83 8.22
CA LEU A 38 8.90 -3.51 7.43
C LEU A 38 9.09 -3.27 5.93
N LEU A 39 9.46 -2.06 5.51
CA LEU A 39 9.82 -1.76 4.13
C LEU A 39 11.05 -2.55 3.69
N ALA A 40 12.08 -2.62 4.53
CA ALA A 40 13.27 -3.40 4.23
C ALA A 40 12.94 -4.90 4.10
N LEU A 41 12.10 -5.42 4.98
CA LEU A 41 11.60 -6.80 4.90
C LEU A 41 10.78 -7.02 3.63
N PHE A 42 9.91 -6.08 3.27
CA PHE A 42 9.15 -6.11 2.02
C PHE A 42 10.08 -6.22 0.81
N PHE A 43 11.05 -5.31 0.69
CA PHE A 43 12.01 -5.35 -0.42
C PHE A 43 12.86 -6.61 -0.41
N ALA A 44 13.32 -7.08 0.76
CA ALA A 44 14.06 -8.33 0.86
C ALA A 44 13.24 -9.53 0.36
N ILE A 45 11.94 -9.59 0.67
CA ILE A 45 11.03 -10.63 0.21
C ILE A 45 10.80 -10.54 -1.30
N VAL A 46 10.54 -9.34 -1.84
CA VAL A 46 10.27 -9.12 -3.27
C VAL A 46 11.52 -9.35 -4.12
N LEU A 47 12.70 -8.98 -3.63
CA LEU A 47 13.96 -9.12 -4.35
C LEU A 47 14.58 -10.52 -4.25
N ASN A 48 14.24 -11.31 -3.23
CA ASN A 48 14.82 -12.65 -3.03
C ASN A 48 14.62 -13.60 -4.23
N PRO A 49 13.49 -13.64 -4.94
CA PRO A 49 13.35 -14.42 -6.17
C PRO A 49 14.35 -14.02 -7.26
N LEU A 50 14.61 -12.71 -7.43
CA LEU A 50 15.57 -12.18 -8.39
C LEU A 50 17.01 -12.58 -8.01
N VAL A 51 17.38 -12.45 -6.74
CA VAL A 51 18.68 -12.91 -6.21
C VAL A 51 18.87 -14.40 -6.48
N ASN A 52 17.85 -15.21 -6.18
CA ASN A 52 17.90 -16.65 -6.41
C ASN A 52 17.98 -17.02 -7.91
N TRP A 53 17.38 -16.24 -8.78
CA TRP A 53 17.46 -16.41 -10.23
C TRP A 53 18.89 -16.19 -10.73
N PHE A 54 19.62 -15.15 -10.26
CA PHE A 54 21.02 -14.93 -10.58
C PHE A 54 21.92 -16.04 -10.04
N ILE A 55 21.65 -16.50 -8.80
CA ILE A 55 22.43 -17.62 -8.19
C ILE A 55 22.26 -18.90 -9.02
N ARG A 56 21.05 -19.20 -9.51
CA ARG A 56 20.81 -20.37 -10.40
C ARG A 56 21.54 -20.27 -11.74
N ARG A 57 21.91 -19.05 -12.17
CA ARG A 57 22.74 -18.80 -13.36
C ARG A 57 24.25 -18.80 -13.07
N GLY A 58 24.67 -19.21 -11.87
CA GLY A 58 26.09 -19.34 -11.51
C GLY A 58 26.72 -18.10 -10.85
N VAL A 59 25.96 -17.02 -10.65
CA VAL A 59 26.47 -15.83 -9.97
C VAL A 59 26.62 -16.11 -8.48
N ARG A 60 27.79 -15.80 -7.90
CA ARG A 60 28.03 -15.94 -6.46
C ARG A 60 27.06 -15.03 -5.68
N ARG A 61 26.52 -15.52 -4.57
CA ARG A 61 25.46 -14.84 -3.79
C ARG A 61 25.78 -13.38 -3.43
N PRO A 62 26.99 -13.01 -2.93
CA PRO A 62 27.28 -11.60 -2.65
C PRO A 62 27.11 -10.71 -3.88
N PHE A 63 27.64 -11.13 -5.03
CA PHE A 63 27.50 -10.37 -6.28
C PHE A 63 26.05 -10.28 -6.77
N ALA A 64 25.27 -11.37 -6.62
CA ALA A 64 23.84 -11.34 -6.96
C ALA A 64 23.07 -10.35 -6.07
N ILE A 65 23.35 -10.31 -4.77
CA ILE A 65 22.75 -9.35 -3.83
C ILE A 65 23.14 -7.93 -4.21
N THR A 66 24.44 -7.65 -4.40
CA THR A 66 24.93 -6.32 -4.78
C THR A 66 24.28 -5.86 -6.08
N LEU A 67 24.24 -6.70 -7.12
CA LEU A 67 23.62 -6.36 -8.41
C LEU A 67 22.14 -6.01 -8.27
N VAL A 68 21.38 -6.84 -7.56
CA VAL A 68 19.92 -6.64 -7.40
C VAL A 68 19.63 -5.42 -6.53
N VAL A 69 20.40 -5.18 -5.48
CA VAL A 69 20.24 -4.01 -4.61
C VAL A 69 20.66 -2.73 -5.32
N THR A 70 21.74 -2.75 -6.11
CA THR A 70 22.13 -1.60 -6.93
C THR A 70 21.06 -1.29 -7.97
N ALA A 71 20.51 -2.30 -8.64
CA ALA A 71 19.38 -2.11 -9.57
C ALA A 71 18.14 -1.52 -8.87
N MET A 72 17.81 -2.00 -7.67
CA MET A 72 16.74 -1.44 -6.84
C MET A 72 17.02 0.04 -6.49
N LEU A 73 18.25 0.36 -6.07
CA LEU A 73 18.64 1.73 -5.71
C LEU A 73 18.50 2.67 -6.92
N VAL A 74 19.02 2.26 -8.07
CA VAL A 74 18.89 3.04 -9.33
C VAL A 74 17.42 3.22 -9.69
N MET A 75 16.62 2.17 -9.58
CA MET A 75 15.18 2.23 -9.86
C MET A 75 14.46 3.19 -8.91
N LEU A 76 14.72 3.12 -7.60
CA LEU A 76 14.11 3.99 -6.60
C LEU A 76 14.51 5.45 -6.79
N THR A 77 15.80 5.72 -7.03
CA THR A 77 16.28 7.09 -7.25
C THR A 77 15.74 7.67 -8.56
N ALA A 78 15.66 6.87 -9.63
CA ALA A 78 15.03 7.28 -10.89
C ALA A 78 13.53 7.57 -10.70
N LEU A 79 12.81 6.71 -9.99
CA LEU A 79 11.39 6.88 -9.68
C LEU A 79 11.12 8.16 -8.88
N LEU A 80 11.89 8.39 -7.83
CA LEU A 80 11.79 9.62 -7.03
C LEU A 80 12.18 10.85 -7.82
N GLY A 81 13.20 10.77 -8.67
CA GLY A 81 13.61 11.86 -9.56
C GLY A 81 12.52 12.24 -10.55
N VAL A 82 11.88 11.25 -11.18
CA VAL A 82 10.73 11.47 -12.07
C VAL A 82 9.56 12.10 -11.33
N LEU A 83 9.23 11.59 -10.14
CA LEU A 83 8.15 12.16 -9.33
C LEU A 83 8.46 13.59 -8.92
N ALA A 84 9.67 13.88 -8.48
CA ALA A 84 10.07 15.22 -8.07
C ALA A 84 10.04 16.21 -9.25
N ALA A 85 10.56 15.82 -10.41
CA ALA A 85 10.50 16.65 -11.62
C ALA A 85 9.05 16.91 -12.04
N SER A 86 8.23 15.86 -12.13
CA SER A 86 6.83 15.99 -12.52
C SER A 86 6.00 16.77 -11.51
N LEU A 87 6.31 16.69 -10.21
CA LEU A 87 5.67 17.52 -9.18
C LEU A 87 6.04 18.99 -9.32
N ASN A 88 7.31 19.30 -9.61
CA ASN A 88 7.73 20.68 -9.87
C ASN A 88 6.96 21.30 -11.04
N ASP A 89 6.87 20.55 -12.16
CA ASP A 89 6.14 20.99 -13.34
C ASP A 89 4.64 21.13 -13.07
N PHE A 90 4.07 20.21 -12.30
CA PHE A 90 2.67 20.27 -11.88
C PHE A 90 2.38 21.48 -10.99
N VAL A 91 3.27 21.78 -10.03
CA VAL A 91 3.17 22.98 -9.17
C VAL A 91 3.24 24.26 -10.00
N ALA A 92 4.13 24.33 -11.00
CA ALA A 92 4.21 25.46 -11.91
C ALA A 92 2.93 25.68 -12.73
N MET A 93 2.14 24.62 -12.96
CA MET A 93 0.85 24.68 -13.63
C MET A 93 -0.35 25.03 -12.73
N LEU A 94 -0.20 25.03 -11.40
CA LEU A 94 -1.31 25.33 -10.48
C LEU A 94 -2.04 26.66 -10.76
N PRO A 95 -1.34 27.77 -11.15
CA PRO A 95 -2.02 29.01 -11.53
C PRO A 95 -2.94 28.82 -12.76
N ASP A 96 -2.51 28.05 -13.75
CA ASP A 96 -3.31 27.77 -14.96
C ASP A 96 -4.48 26.86 -14.64
N PHE A 97 -4.30 25.89 -13.72
CA PHE A 97 -5.36 25.04 -13.17
C PHE A 97 -6.48 25.88 -12.54
N ASN A 98 -6.12 26.86 -11.70
CA ASN A 98 -7.08 27.78 -11.10
C ASN A 98 -7.83 28.62 -12.14
N ARG A 99 -7.14 29.10 -13.17
CA ARG A 99 -7.77 29.84 -14.29
C ARG A 99 -8.72 28.95 -15.11
N ALA A 100 -8.33 27.68 -15.36
CA ALA A 100 -9.16 26.74 -16.09
C ALA A 100 -10.41 26.37 -15.28
N LEU A 101 -10.27 26.14 -13.97
CA LEU A 101 -11.37 25.85 -13.06
C LEU A 101 -12.37 27.00 -13.04
N THR A 102 -11.90 28.25 -12.90
CA THR A 102 -12.75 29.45 -12.91
C THR A 102 -13.55 29.55 -14.21
N ARG A 103 -12.88 29.38 -15.36
CA ARG A 103 -13.56 29.40 -16.67
C ARG A 103 -14.63 28.34 -16.78
N LYS A 104 -14.36 27.12 -16.32
CA LYS A 104 -15.34 26.00 -16.35
C LYS A 104 -16.53 26.26 -15.44
N ILE A 105 -16.31 26.83 -14.26
CA ILE A 105 -17.41 27.19 -13.33
C ILE A 105 -18.29 28.27 -13.95
N LEU A 106 -17.70 29.31 -14.56
CA LEU A 106 -18.45 30.37 -15.25
C LEU A 106 -19.25 29.82 -16.42
N GLN A 107 -18.68 28.93 -17.24
CA GLN A 107 -19.40 28.25 -18.31
C GLN A 107 -20.57 27.42 -17.79
N LEU A 108 -20.39 26.67 -16.69
CA LEU A 108 -21.46 25.88 -16.07
C LEU A 108 -22.61 26.78 -15.55
N GLN A 109 -22.30 27.94 -15.00
CA GLN A 109 -23.32 28.91 -14.57
C GLN A 109 -24.12 29.46 -15.75
N GLU A 110 -23.48 29.67 -16.90
CA GLU A 110 -24.12 30.12 -18.15
C GLU A 110 -25.05 29.06 -18.73
N TYR A 111 -24.64 27.76 -18.69
CA TYR A 111 -25.47 26.65 -19.20
C TYR A 111 -26.57 26.17 -18.26
N LEU A 112 -26.52 26.47 -16.96
CA LEU A 112 -27.43 25.98 -15.95
C LEU A 112 -28.01 27.12 -15.07
N PRO A 113 -28.66 28.14 -15.64
CA PRO A 113 -29.15 29.29 -14.88
C PRO A 113 -30.25 28.91 -13.87
N PHE A 114 -30.96 27.79 -14.09
CA PHE A 114 -32.03 27.30 -13.19
C PHE A 114 -31.53 26.69 -11.87
N LEU A 115 -30.25 26.37 -11.74
CA LEU A 115 -29.67 25.79 -10.49
C LEU A 115 -29.37 26.86 -9.43
N ASN A 116 -29.57 28.16 -9.71
CA ASN A 116 -29.29 29.29 -8.79
C ASN A 116 -28.00 29.12 -7.99
N LEU A 117 -26.97 28.50 -8.61
CA LEU A 117 -25.67 28.31 -8.02
C LEU A 117 -25.01 29.69 -7.93
N HIS A 118 -25.31 30.44 -6.88
CA HIS A 118 -24.59 31.67 -6.52
C HIS A 118 -23.18 31.26 -6.00
N ILE A 119 -22.49 30.45 -6.79
CA ILE A 119 -21.07 30.14 -6.55
C ILE A 119 -20.31 31.38 -6.98
N ASN A 120 -19.90 32.17 -6.01
CA ASN A 120 -18.98 33.28 -6.27
C ASN A 120 -17.61 32.64 -6.52
N PRO A 121 -17.12 32.59 -7.79
CA PRO A 121 -15.86 31.90 -8.13
C PRO A 121 -14.69 32.47 -7.34
N GLU A 122 -14.69 33.79 -7.07
CA GLU A 122 -13.66 34.43 -6.28
C GLU A 122 -13.62 33.98 -4.82
N ARG A 123 -14.79 33.73 -4.20
CA ARG A 123 -14.84 33.20 -2.83
C ARG A 123 -14.43 31.73 -2.77
N MET A 124 -14.72 30.95 -3.82
CA MET A 124 -14.31 29.56 -3.91
C MET A 124 -12.80 29.44 -4.15
N LEU A 125 -12.24 30.29 -5.01
CA LEU A 125 -10.80 30.41 -5.24
C LEU A 125 -10.05 30.92 -4.01
N ARG A 126 -10.61 31.88 -3.25
CA ARG A 126 -10.07 32.33 -1.97
C ARG A 126 -10.15 31.24 -0.87
N ARG A 127 -11.09 30.29 -0.99
CA ARG A 127 -11.16 29.11 -0.10
C ARG A 127 -10.25 27.98 -0.56
N MET A 128 -10.00 27.85 -1.86
CA MET A 128 -8.95 27.02 -2.44
C MET A 128 -7.64 27.85 -2.43
N ASP A 129 -7.21 28.24 -1.23
CA ASP A 129 -6.02 29.03 -0.98
C ASP A 129 -4.86 28.50 -1.82
N SER A 130 -4.41 29.28 -2.80
CA SER A 130 -3.21 28.95 -3.58
C SER A 130 -2.02 28.69 -2.64
N GLU A 131 -2.00 29.33 -1.46
CA GLU A 131 -1.06 29.06 -0.39
C GLU A 131 -1.18 27.65 0.18
N ARG A 132 -2.38 27.11 0.33
CA ARG A 132 -2.56 25.72 0.83
C ARG A 132 -2.10 24.69 -0.20
N LEU A 133 -2.41 24.89 -1.49
CA LEU A 133 -1.92 24.02 -2.55
C LEU A 133 -0.39 24.10 -2.67
N MET A 134 0.16 25.31 -2.56
CA MET A 134 1.60 25.53 -2.56
C MET A 134 2.26 24.93 -1.32
N THR A 135 1.67 25.08 -0.14
CA THR A 135 2.12 24.46 1.11
C THR A 135 2.06 22.93 1.01
N TRP A 136 1.00 22.39 0.41
CA TRP A 136 0.86 20.95 0.19
C TRP A 136 1.94 20.41 -0.75
N ALA A 137 2.19 21.11 -1.83
CA ALA A 137 3.22 20.77 -2.81
C ALA A 137 4.64 20.88 -2.21
N THR A 138 4.94 21.94 -1.47
CA THR A 138 6.22 22.08 -0.76
C THR A 138 6.41 21.04 0.33
N THR A 139 5.34 20.64 1.03
CA THR A 139 5.35 19.54 2.00
C THR A 139 5.69 18.22 1.31
N LEU A 140 5.06 17.92 0.17
CA LEU A 140 5.38 16.72 -0.62
C LEU A 140 6.84 16.71 -1.10
N MET A 141 7.35 17.85 -1.57
CA MET A 141 8.76 18.01 -1.95
C MET A 141 9.71 17.75 -0.79
N THR A 142 9.40 18.30 0.39
CA THR A 142 10.20 18.08 1.61
C THR A 142 10.17 16.62 2.03
N GLN A 143 9.00 15.95 1.93
CA GLN A 143 8.86 14.53 2.22
C GLN A 143 9.64 13.66 1.21
N LEU A 144 9.63 14.00 -0.08
CA LEU A 144 10.45 13.32 -1.09
C LEU A 144 11.95 13.47 -0.82
N SER A 145 12.39 14.67 -0.43
CA SER A 145 13.79 14.91 -0.04
C SER A 145 14.17 14.12 1.21
N GLY A 146 13.30 14.05 2.21
CA GLY A 146 13.48 13.22 3.40
C GLY A 146 13.51 11.70 3.08
N ALA A 147 12.68 11.25 2.13
CA ALA A 147 12.69 9.88 1.66
C ALA A 147 14.03 9.51 1.00
N MET A 148 14.65 10.42 0.25
CA MET A 148 15.98 10.18 -0.33
C MET A 148 17.06 9.96 0.74
N ALA A 149 17.04 10.72 1.83
CA ALA A 149 17.96 10.52 2.94
C ALA A 149 17.75 9.15 3.63
N SER A 150 16.52 8.70 3.73
CA SER A 150 16.16 7.41 4.33
C SER A 150 16.51 6.21 3.45
N ILE A 151 16.74 6.39 2.14
CA ILE A 151 17.08 5.30 1.20
C ILE A 151 18.36 4.59 1.61
N VAL A 152 19.37 5.30 2.07
CA VAL A 152 20.67 4.69 2.45
C VAL A 152 20.47 3.68 3.59
N LEU A 153 19.73 4.07 4.64
CA LEU A 153 19.41 3.18 5.75
C LEU A 153 18.53 2.02 5.31
N LEU A 154 17.55 2.28 4.44
CA LEU A 154 16.69 1.24 3.87
C LEU A 154 17.51 0.21 3.09
N VAL A 155 18.39 0.65 2.19
CA VAL A 155 19.25 -0.22 1.38
C VAL A 155 20.18 -1.05 2.25
N MET A 156 20.83 -0.44 3.25
CA MET A 156 21.65 -1.16 4.22
C MET A 156 20.85 -2.26 4.94
N THR A 157 19.65 -1.91 5.42
CA THR A 157 18.79 -2.87 6.11
C THR A 157 18.32 -3.99 5.17
N VAL A 158 18.00 -3.68 3.91
CA VAL A 158 17.66 -4.70 2.89
C VAL A 158 18.82 -5.65 2.64
N ILE A 159 20.06 -5.14 2.52
CA ILE A 159 21.26 -5.95 2.34
C ILE A 159 21.41 -6.92 3.51
N PHE A 160 21.37 -6.43 4.76
CA PHE A 160 21.47 -7.30 5.94
C PHE A 160 20.36 -8.34 5.99
N MET A 161 19.11 -7.96 5.67
CA MET A 161 18.00 -8.90 5.62
C MET A 161 18.18 -9.98 4.55
N LEU A 162 18.67 -9.63 3.35
CA LEU A 162 18.93 -10.60 2.28
C LEU A 162 20.05 -11.61 2.64
N PHE A 163 21.04 -11.17 3.42
CA PHE A 163 22.06 -12.10 3.96
C PHE A 163 21.47 -12.98 5.06
N GLU A 164 20.64 -12.43 5.95
CA GLU A 164 20.12 -13.11 7.14
C GLU A 164 18.97 -14.10 6.83
N VAL A 165 18.13 -13.82 5.83
CA VAL A 165 16.95 -14.66 5.44
C VAL A 165 17.32 -16.14 5.29
N ARG A 166 18.56 -16.47 4.85
CA ARG A 166 19.02 -17.86 4.72
C ARG A 166 19.21 -18.57 6.06
N HIS A 167 19.67 -17.83 7.07
CA HIS A 167 20.00 -18.38 8.38
C HIS A 167 18.80 -18.44 9.32
N LEU A 168 17.75 -17.68 9.02
CA LEU A 168 16.54 -17.56 9.84
C LEU A 168 15.85 -18.92 10.11
N PRO A 169 15.62 -19.80 9.12
CA PRO A 169 14.99 -21.10 9.39
C PRO A 169 15.82 -21.98 10.31
N TYR A 170 17.15 -21.91 10.21
CA TYR A 170 18.07 -22.65 11.07
C TYR A 170 18.04 -22.12 12.50
N LYS A 171 18.17 -20.81 12.70
CA LYS A 171 18.10 -20.15 14.02
C LYS A 171 16.77 -20.42 14.72
N LEU A 172 15.66 -20.37 13.99
CA LEU A 172 14.33 -20.65 14.54
C LEU A 172 14.15 -22.11 14.97
N ARG A 173 14.80 -23.05 14.28
CA ARG A 173 14.77 -24.46 14.71
C ARG A 173 15.39 -24.68 16.09
N PHE A 174 16.44 -23.94 16.42
CA PHE A 174 17.11 -24.04 17.72
C PHE A 174 16.42 -23.22 18.81
N ALA A 175 15.73 -22.13 18.45
CA ALA A 175 15.09 -21.24 19.41
C ALA A 175 13.71 -21.73 19.90
N LEU A 176 13.06 -22.65 19.17
CA LEU A 176 11.69 -23.08 19.47
C LEU A 176 11.65 -24.46 20.11
N ASN A 177 11.04 -24.56 21.30
CA ASN A 177 10.89 -25.80 22.07
C ASN A 177 10.04 -26.90 21.40
N ASN A 178 9.19 -26.56 20.40
CA ASN A 178 8.40 -27.47 19.58
C ASN A 178 8.53 -27.12 18.09
N PRO A 179 9.65 -27.56 17.45
CA PRO A 179 10.00 -27.06 16.11
C PRO A 179 8.99 -27.48 15.01
N ARG A 180 8.33 -28.62 15.12
CA ARG A 180 7.52 -29.16 14.01
C ARG A 180 6.24 -28.40 13.72
N LEU A 181 5.50 -27.96 14.73
CA LEU A 181 4.22 -27.23 14.55
C LEU A 181 4.42 -25.74 14.24
N HIS A 182 5.30 -25.06 14.97
CA HIS A 182 5.53 -23.63 14.82
C HIS A 182 6.29 -23.29 13.53
N ILE A 183 7.25 -24.12 13.12
CA ILE A 183 8.01 -23.94 11.87
C ILE A 183 7.13 -24.16 10.63
N ALA A 184 6.22 -25.15 10.65
CA ALA A 184 5.31 -25.38 9.53
C ALA A 184 4.31 -24.23 9.35
N GLY A 185 3.81 -23.64 10.45
CA GLY A 185 2.98 -22.45 10.44
C GLY A 185 3.72 -21.23 9.87
N LEU A 186 4.91 -20.95 10.41
CA LEU A 186 5.75 -19.85 9.98
C LEU A 186 6.17 -19.98 8.50
N HIS A 187 6.54 -21.19 8.07
CA HIS A 187 6.91 -21.44 6.66
C HIS A 187 5.73 -21.21 5.71
N ARG A 188 4.52 -21.61 6.11
CA ARG A 188 3.29 -21.31 5.35
C ARG A 188 3.02 -19.81 5.30
N ALA A 189 3.18 -19.08 6.42
CA ALA A 189 3.04 -17.64 6.48
C ALA A 189 4.00 -16.93 5.53
N LEU A 190 5.29 -17.21 5.66
CA LEU A 190 6.32 -16.61 4.82
C LEU A 190 6.10 -16.89 3.34
N LYS A 191 5.75 -18.14 2.98
CA LYS A 191 5.45 -18.51 1.60
C LYS A 191 4.19 -17.79 1.07
N GLY A 192 3.15 -17.66 1.90
CA GLY A 192 1.94 -16.92 1.56
C GLY A 192 2.20 -15.44 1.34
N VAL A 193 2.91 -14.80 2.27
CA VAL A 193 3.31 -13.38 2.17
C VAL A 193 4.20 -13.13 0.97
N THR A 194 5.23 -13.97 0.75
CA THR A 194 6.13 -13.83 -0.41
C THR A 194 5.36 -13.93 -1.73
N HIS A 195 4.48 -14.91 -1.84
CA HIS A 195 3.66 -15.09 -3.04
C HIS A 195 2.71 -13.90 -3.27
N TYR A 196 2.04 -13.44 -2.21
CA TYR A 196 1.18 -12.26 -2.27
C TYR A 196 1.93 -11.02 -2.74
N LEU A 197 3.07 -10.71 -2.08
CA LEU A 197 3.85 -9.52 -2.41
C LEU A 197 4.43 -9.56 -3.83
N ALA A 198 4.92 -10.71 -4.27
CA ALA A 198 5.42 -10.88 -5.63
C ALA A 198 4.32 -10.68 -6.68
N LEU A 199 3.14 -11.28 -6.48
CA LEU A 199 2.00 -11.10 -7.36
C LEU A 199 1.49 -9.66 -7.35
N LYS A 200 1.36 -9.06 -6.16
CA LYS A 200 0.90 -7.68 -6.02
C LYS A 200 1.83 -6.71 -6.71
N THR A 201 3.16 -6.90 -6.57
CA THR A 201 4.16 -6.10 -7.28
C THR A 201 4.01 -6.25 -8.80
N LEU A 202 3.84 -7.46 -9.30
CA LEU A 202 3.67 -7.71 -10.73
C LEU A 202 2.39 -7.05 -11.28
N ILE A 203 1.26 -7.22 -10.59
CA ILE A 203 -0.03 -6.62 -11.00
C ILE A 203 0.05 -5.10 -10.93
N SER A 204 0.65 -4.54 -9.86
CA SER A 204 0.85 -3.09 -9.74
C SER A 204 1.72 -2.54 -10.86
N LEU A 205 2.78 -3.25 -11.22
CA LEU A 205 3.65 -2.86 -12.34
C LEU A 205 2.88 -2.81 -13.67
N TRP A 206 2.06 -3.83 -13.95
CA TRP A 206 1.19 -3.82 -15.13
C TRP A 206 0.15 -2.71 -15.08
N THR A 207 -0.47 -2.47 -13.90
CA THR A 207 -1.40 -1.35 -13.72
C THR A 207 -0.74 -0.02 -14.05
N GLY A 208 0.42 0.27 -13.45
CA GLY A 208 1.14 1.51 -13.69
C GLY A 208 1.57 1.68 -15.16
N LEU A 209 2.07 0.61 -15.78
CA LEU A 209 2.50 0.61 -17.18
C LEU A 209 1.34 0.89 -18.13
N ILE A 210 0.21 0.18 -17.96
CA ILE A 210 -0.96 0.35 -18.84
C ILE A 210 -1.56 1.74 -18.68
N VAL A 211 -1.66 2.24 -17.43
CA VAL A 211 -2.14 3.60 -17.14
C VAL A 211 -1.21 4.63 -17.78
N TRP A 212 0.11 4.51 -17.61
CA TRP A 212 1.07 5.40 -18.24
C TRP A 212 0.93 5.45 -19.75
N LEU A 213 0.95 4.28 -20.42
CA LEU A 213 0.85 4.19 -21.87
C LEU A 213 -0.52 4.68 -22.37
N GLY A 214 -1.61 4.37 -21.66
CA GLY A 214 -2.95 4.83 -22.01
C GLY A 214 -3.07 6.36 -21.91
N LEU A 215 -2.60 6.96 -20.83
CA LEU A 215 -2.60 8.41 -20.66
C LEU A 215 -1.68 9.12 -21.66
N LEU A 216 -0.52 8.51 -21.97
CA LEU A 216 0.40 9.01 -22.98
C LEU A 216 -0.26 9.02 -24.38
N ALA A 217 -0.96 7.95 -24.75
CA ALA A 217 -1.68 7.85 -26.02
C ALA A 217 -2.85 8.86 -26.12
N MET A 218 -3.45 9.24 -24.98
CA MET A 218 -4.48 10.27 -24.91
C MET A 218 -3.91 11.70 -24.86
N GLY A 219 -2.57 11.89 -24.84
CA GLY A 219 -1.95 13.20 -24.74
C GLY A 219 -2.11 13.88 -23.37
N VAL A 220 -2.44 13.14 -22.31
CA VAL A 220 -2.56 13.68 -20.97
C VAL A 220 -1.18 14.02 -20.42
N GLN A 221 -1.01 15.25 -19.97
CA GLN A 221 0.24 15.71 -19.37
C GLN A 221 0.56 14.92 -18.10
N PHE A 222 1.85 14.80 -17.76
CA PHE A 222 2.33 14.03 -16.58
C PHE A 222 1.92 12.55 -16.58
N ALA A 223 1.66 11.95 -17.77
CA ALA A 223 1.21 10.56 -17.88
C ALA A 223 2.10 9.58 -17.09
N LEU A 224 3.44 9.78 -17.09
CA LEU A 224 4.36 8.94 -16.34
C LEU A 224 4.16 9.09 -14.82
N MET A 225 3.98 10.30 -14.32
CA MET A 225 3.70 10.56 -12.90
C MET A 225 2.42 9.85 -12.45
N TRP A 226 1.35 9.96 -13.25
CA TRP A 226 0.07 9.29 -12.95
C TRP A 226 0.18 7.78 -13.03
N GLY A 227 0.98 7.25 -13.99
CA GLY A 227 1.28 5.83 -14.06
C GLY A 227 2.04 5.31 -12.83
N VAL A 228 3.04 6.07 -12.36
CA VAL A 228 3.77 5.76 -11.13
C VAL A 228 2.86 5.85 -9.91
N LEU A 229 2.00 6.85 -9.83
CA LEU A 229 1.03 6.98 -8.75
C LEU A 229 0.04 5.80 -8.75
N ALA A 230 -0.44 5.39 -9.93
CA ALA A 230 -1.29 4.22 -10.07
C ALA A 230 -0.58 2.93 -9.64
N PHE A 231 0.71 2.76 -9.99
CA PHE A 231 1.55 1.65 -9.51
C PHE A 231 1.64 1.62 -7.99
N LEU A 232 1.96 2.74 -7.34
CA LEU A 232 2.14 2.82 -5.89
C LEU A 232 0.81 2.63 -5.15
N LEU A 233 -0.24 3.34 -5.57
CA LEU A 233 -1.53 3.27 -4.91
C LEU A 233 -2.22 1.92 -5.12
N ASN A 234 -1.94 1.20 -6.21
CA ASN A 234 -2.51 -0.12 -6.44
C ASN A 234 -2.15 -1.16 -5.36
N TYR A 235 -1.10 -0.92 -4.56
CA TYR A 235 -0.82 -1.77 -3.39
C TYR A 235 -1.90 -1.67 -2.32
N VAL A 236 -2.59 -0.53 -2.22
CA VAL A 236 -3.70 -0.33 -1.27
C VAL A 236 -4.97 -0.99 -1.84
N PRO A 237 -5.50 -2.05 -1.21
CA PRO A 237 -6.64 -2.79 -1.76
C PRO A 237 -7.88 -1.91 -1.95
N ASN A 238 -8.58 -2.06 -3.07
CA ASN A 238 -9.86 -1.45 -3.45
C ASN A 238 -9.90 0.10 -3.51
N ILE A 239 -9.19 0.79 -2.63
CA ILE A 239 -9.22 2.26 -2.53
C ILE A 239 -8.16 2.89 -3.42
N GLY A 240 -7.00 2.25 -3.55
CA GLY A 240 -5.85 2.84 -4.22
C GLY A 240 -6.08 3.16 -5.69
N SER A 241 -6.70 2.26 -6.43
CA SER A 241 -7.02 2.46 -7.85
C SER A 241 -8.06 3.58 -8.07
N ALA A 242 -9.05 3.70 -7.18
CA ALA A 242 -10.04 4.77 -7.24
C ALA A 242 -9.41 6.14 -6.98
N ILE A 243 -8.58 6.25 -5.92
CA ILE A 243 -7.87 7.50 -5.59
C ILE A 243 -6.91 7.89 -6.71
N SER A 244 -6.21 6.93 -7.32
CA SER A 244 -5.24 7.23 -8.38
C SER A 244 -5.86 7.76 -9.67
N ALA A 245 -7.16 7.50 -9.91
CA ALA A 245 -7.89 7.99 -11.08
C ALA A 245 -8.31 9.47 -10.95
N ILE A 246 -8.56 9.96 -9.73
CA ILE A 246 -9.13 11.28 -9.48
C ILE A 246 -8.27 12.42 -10.07
N PRO A 247 -6.95 12.53 -9.79
CA PRO A 247 -6.17 13.64 -10.28
C PRO A 247 -6.06 13.71 -11.80
N PRO A 248 -5.75 12.62 -12.55
CA PRO A 248 -5.68 12.68 -14.00
C PRO A 248 -7.03 12.92 -14.66
N MET A 249 -8.15 12.41 -14.07
CA MET A 249 -9.51 12.74 -14.55
C MET A 249 -9.80 14.22 -14.39
N LEU A 250 -9.48 14.81 -13.23
CA LEU A 250 -9.68 16.23 -12.97
C LEU A 250 -8.82 17.09 -13.90
N GLN A 251 -7.58 16.70 -14.15
CA GLN A 251 -6.70 17.35 -15.10
C GLN A 251 -7.29 17.32 -16.53
N ALA A 252 -7.72 16.14 -16.99
CA ALA A 252 -8.34 15.99 -18.32
C ALA A 252 -9.62 16.85 -18.43
N LEU A 253 -10.47 16.87 -17.40
CA LEU A 253 -11.69 17.67 -17.38
C LEU A 253 -11.40 19.16 -17.55
N LEU A 254 -10.37 19.67 -16.90
CA LEU A 254 -10.08 21.10 -16.87
C LEU A 254 -9.36 21.58 -18.15
N PHE A 255 -8.45 20.81 -18.69
CA PHE A 255 -7.60 21.23 -19.79
C PHE A 255 -8.10 20.73 -21.17
N SER A 256 -8.66 19.52 -21.21
CA SER A 256 -9.04 18.87 -22.47
C SER A 256 -10.57 18.79 -22.66
N GLY A 257 -11.34 18.63 -21.58
CA GLY A 257 -12.79 18.63 -21.62
C GLY A 257 -13.44 17.37 -21.04
N ILE A 258 -14.77 17.28 -21.14
CA ILE A 258 -15.55 16.18 -20.55
C ILE A 258 -15.30 14.85 -21.26
N TYR A 259 -15.10 14.88 -22.58
CA TYR A 259 -14.85 13.68 -23.37
C TYR A 259 -13.56 12.99 -22.94
N GLU A 260 -12.46 13.72 -22.85
CA GLU A 260 -11.18 13.23 -22.39
C GLU A 260 -11.22 12.76 -20.92
N CYS A 261 -11.95 13.48 -20.07
CA CYS A 261 -12.18 13.04 -18.70
C CYS A 261 -12.87 11.67 -18.65
N LEU A 262 -13.90 11.45 -19.46
CA LEU A 262 -14.59 10.17 -19.56
C LEU A 262 -13.70 9.06 -20.10
N LEU A 263 -12.85 9.35 -21.10
CA LEU A 263 -11.89 8.39 -21.63
C LEU A 263 -10.85 7.99 -20.59
N VAL A 264 -10.31 8.95 -19.84
CA VAL A 264 -9.39 8.67 -18.73
C VAL A 264 -10.10 7.84 -17.65
N GLY A 265 -11.33 8.19 -17.26
CA GLY A 265 -12.13 7.41 -16.33
C GLY A 265 -12.39 5.98 -16.82
N ALA A 266 -12.71 5.81 -18.09
CA ALA A 266 -12.90 4.50 -18.73
C ALA A 266 -11.60 3.67 -18.72
N LEU A 267 -10.46 4.28 -19.00
CA LEU A 267 -9.15 3.60 -18.92
C LEU A 267 -8.91 3.03 -17.51
N PHE A 268 -9.06 3.87 -16.45
CA PHE A 268 -8.87 3.42 -15.08
C PHE A 268 -9.89 2.35 -14.67
N LEU A 269 -11.16 2.51 -15.08
CA LEU A 269 -12.20 1.53 -14.83
C LEU A 269 -11.88 0.16 -15.46
N VAL A 270 -11.49 0.14 -16.72
CA VAL A 270 -11.15 -1.09 -17.44
C VAL A 270 -9.91 -1.75 -16.81
N VAL A 271 -8.87 -0.97 -16.54
CA VAL A 271 -7.65 -1.48 -15.89
C VAL A 271 -7.99 -2.09 -14.52
N HIS A 272 -8.80 -1.39 -13.71
CA HIS A 272 -9.22 -1.90 -12.41
C HIS A 272 -10.11 -3.15 -12.51
N MET A 273 -11.07 -3.18 -13.43
CA MET A 273 -11.92 -4.36 -13.63
C MET A 273 -11.12 -5.57 -14.12
N VAL A 274 -10.21 -5.37 -15.07
CA VAL A 274 -9.44 -6.47 -15.64
C VAL A 274 -8.35 -6.93 -14.66
N LEU A 275 -7.46 -6.03 -14.21
CA LEU A 275 -6.34 -6.40 -13.36
C LEU A 275 -6.78 -6.63 -11.91
N GLY A 276 -7.56 -5.74 -11.32
CA GLY A 276 -7.96 -5.82 -9.92
C GLY A 276 -9.03 -6.87 -9.65
N ASN A 277 -10.08 -6.94 -10.47
CA ASN A 277 -11.22 -7.82 -10.19
C ASN A 277 -11.19 -9.17 -10.91
N MET A 278 -10.44 -9.31 -12.01
CA MET A 278 -10.37 -10.58 -12.77
C MET A 278 -9.01 -11.27 -12.62
N VAL A 279 -7.90 -10.56 -12.86
CA VAL A 279 -6.55 -11.16 -12.87
C VAL A 279 -6.06 -11.40 -11.44
N GLU A 280 -6.15 -10.39 -10.56
CA GLU A 280 -5.68 -10.46 -9.17
C GLU A 280 -6.31 -11.63 -8.40
N PRO A 281 -7.65 -11.83 -8.36
CA PRO A 281 -8.25 -12.97 -7.66
C PRO A 281 -7.90 -14.33 -8.26
N ARG A 282 -7.77 -14.40 -9.59
CA ARG A 282 -7.39 -15.66 -10.28
C ARG A 282 -5.96 -16.07 -9.95
N MET A 283 -5.04 -15.12 -9.89
CA MET A 283 -3.64 -15.38 -9.59
C MET A 283 -3.38 -15.62 -8.09
N MET A 284 -4.08 -14.90 -7.22
CA MET A 284 -3.94 -15.05 -5.76
C MET A 284 -4.66 -16.29 -5.22
N GLY A 285 -5.79 -16.68 -5.82
CA GLY A 285 -6.62 -17.80 -5.34
C GLY A 285 -7.12 -17.57 -3.90
N HIS A 286 -7.60 -18.66 -3.25
CA HIS A 286 -8.15 -18.61 -1.88
C HIS A 286 -7.07 -18.63 -0.78
N ARG A 287 -5.82 -18.26 -1.09
CA ARG A 287 -4.66 -18.53 -0.21
C ARG A 287 -4.55 -17.63 1.03
N LEU A 288 -5.12 -16.44 1.01
CA LEU A 288 -5.04 -15.53 2.16
C LEU A 288 -6.10 -15.81 3.23
N GLY A 289 -7.21 -16.45 2.86
CA GLY A 289 -8.24 -16.91 3.78
C GLY A 289 -8.81 -15.82 4.71
N MET A 290 -8.88 -14.57 4.24
CA MET A 290 -9.46 -13.43 4.98
C MET A 290 -10.74 -12.96 4.30
N SER A 291 -11.70 -12.45 5.09
CA SER A 291 -12.89 -11.80 4.55
C SER A 291 -12.57 -10.41 4.01
N THR A 292 -13.36 -9.93 3.04
CA THR A 292 -13.19 -8.58 2.48
C THR A 292 -13.30 -7.49 3.55
N LEU A 293 -14.19 -7.67 4.53
CA LEU A 293 -14.33 -6.76 5.67
C LEU A 293 -13.04 -6.70 6.50
N VAL A 294 -12.42 -7.85 6.77
CA VAL A 294 -11.14 -7.91 7.52
C VAL A 294 -10.03 -7.22 6.75
N VAL A 295 -9.96 -7.39 5.42
CA VAL A 295 -9.00 -6.66 4.59
C VAL A 295 -9.21 -5.15 4.68
N PHE A 296 -10.46 -4.69 4.63
CA PHE A 296 -10.79 -3.26 4.77
C PHE A 296 -10.43 -2.72 6.16
N LEU A 297 -10.83 -3.42 7.23
CA LEU A 297 -10.50 -3.02 8.61
C LEU A 297 -8.99 -3.04 8.85
N SER A 298 -8.28 -4.02 8.30
CA SER A 298 -6.82 -4.09 8.44
C SER A 298 -6.13 -2.88 7.80
N LEU A 299 -6.66 -2.41 6.67
CA LEU A 299 -6.16 -1.21 6.00
C LEU A 299 -6.31 0.04 6.89
N LEU A 300 -7.45 0.19 7.57
CA LEU A 300 -7.68 1.31 8.49
C LEU A 300 -6.76 1.23 9.71
N VAL A 301 -6.68 0.04 10.34
CA VAL A 301 -5.86 -0.16 11.54
C VAL A 301 -4.37 0.03 11.25
N TRP A 302 -3.83 -0.65 10.24
CA TRP A 302 -2.42 -0.53 9.91
C TRP A 302 -2.08 0.84 9.30
N GLY A 303 -3.04 1.46 8.60
CA GLY A 303 -2.91 2.83 8.11
C GLY A 303 -2.82 3.85 9.23
N TRP A 304 -3.63 3.69 10.29
CA TRP A 304 -3.54 4.53 11.48
C TRP A 304 -2.25 4.29 12.28
N LEU A 305 -1.81 3.03 12.41
CA LEU A 305 -0.62 2.68 13.19
C LEU A 305 0.69 3.07 12.50
N LEU A 306 0.81 2.81 11.20
CA LEU A 306 2.07 2.86 10.44
C LEU A 306 1.99 3.77 9.20
N GLY A 307 0.91 4.55 9.06
CA GLY A 307 0.73 5.44 7.93
C GLY A 307 0.58 4.73 6.57
N PRO A 308 0.98 5.38 5.46
CA PRO A 308 0.83 4.83 4.10
C PRO A 308 1.51 3.47 3.90
N VAL A 309 2.64 3.23 4.54
CA VAL A 309 3.35 1.94 4.48
C VAL A 309 2.56 0.85 5.19
N GLY A 310 1.88 1.19 6.30
CA GLY A 310 0.96 0.29 6.97
C GLY A 310 -0.21 -0.11 6.09
N MET A 311 -0.79 0.83 5.32
CA MET A 311 -1.84 0.53 4.34
C MET A 311 -1.35 -0.43 3.26
N LEU A 312 -0.15 -0.20 2.71
CA LEU A 312 0.49 -1.05 1.70
C LEU A 312 0.72 -2.48 2.21
N LEU A 313 1.16 -2.61 3.45
CA LEU A 313 1.50 -3.90 4.08
C LEU A 313 0.33 -4.49 4.90
N SER A 314 -0.85 -3.89 4.89
CA SER A 314 -1.99 -4.29 5.73
C SER A 314 -2.36 -5.78 5.59
N VAL A 315 -2.45 -6.27 4.36
CA VAL A 315 -2.79 -7.66 4.05
C VAL A 315 -1.70 -8.64 4.51
N PRO A 316 -0.42 -8.45 4.20
CA PRO A 316 0.68 -9.26 4.73
C PRO A 316 0.72 -9.30 6.26
N LEU A 317 0.66 -8.12 6.90
CA LEU A 317 0.72 -8.02 8.36
C LEU A 317 -0.44 -8.74 9.04
N THR A 318 -1.66 -8.53 8.54
CA THR A 318 -2.84 -9.22 9.06
C THR A 318 -2.78 -10.73 8.82
N SER A 319 -2.23 -11.17 7.67
CA SER A 319 -2.02 -12.59 7.41
C SER A 319 -1.06 -13.23 8.42
N VAL A 320 0.04 -12.55 8.76
CA VAL A 320 0.99 -13.00 9.78
C VAL A 320 0.32 -13.06 11.15
N CYS A 321 -0.40 -12.00 11.55
CA CYS A 321 -1.15 -11.97 12.81
C CYS A 321 -2.17 -13.12 12.89
N LYS A 322 -2.93 -13.37 11.82
CA LYS A 322 -3.89 -14.46 11.75
C LYS A 322 -3.23 -15.82 11.94
N ILE A 323 -2.14 -16.10 11.23
CA ILE A 323 -1.41 -17.37 11.35
C ILE A 323 -0.82 -17.53 12.76
N TRP A 324 -0.32 -16.45 13.35
CA TRP A 324 0.14 -16.45 14.74
C TRP A 324 -1.00 -16.77 15.72
N MET A 325 -2.19 -16.18 15.52
CA MET A 325 -3.39 -16.51 16.31
C MET A 325 -3.82 -17.98 16.13
N GLU A 326 -3.73 -18.53 14.91
CA GLU A 326 -4.05 -19.95 14.65
C GLU A 326 -3.15 -20.92 15.42
N THR A 327 -1.92 -20.53 15.74
CA THR A 327 -0.96 -21.34 16.50
C THR A 327 -1.10 -21.21 18.02
N THR A 328 -1.92 -20.29 18.50
CA THR A 328 -2.11 -20.02 19.95
C THR A 328 -3.42 -20.63 20.43
N VAL A 329 -3.39 -21.34 21.56
CA VAL A 329 -4.54 -22.11 22.11
C VAL A 329 -5.79 -21.24 22.30
N GLY A 330 -5.65 -19.96 22.69
CA GLY A 330 -6.77 -19.02 22.85
C GLY A 330 -7.12 -18.22 21.60
N GLY A 331 -6.22 -18.16 20.61
CA GLY A 331 -6.37 -17.32 19.40
C GLY A 331 -7.10 -18.00 18.24
N SER A 332 -7.22 -19.32 18.27
CA SER A 332 -7.85 -20.09 17.18
C SER A 332 -9.30 -19.67 16.89
N LYS A 333 -10.08 -19.32 17.91
CA LYS A 333 -11.45 -18.81 17.76
C LYS A 333 -11.49 -17.44 17.08
N LEU A 334 -10.55 -16.54 17.44
CA LEU A 334 -10.41 -15.22 16.81
C LEU A 334 -9.93 -15.34 15.35
N ALA A 335 -9.04 -16.29 15.07
CA ALA A 335 -8.56 -16.55 13.72
C ALA A 335 -9.67 -17.02 12.77
N ILE A 336 -10.69 -17.72 13.27
CA ILE A 336 -11.89 -18.11 12.51
C ILE A 336 -12.71 -16.88 12.12
N LEU A 337 -12.85 -15.88 13.02
CA LEU A 337 -13.58 -14.64 12.72
C LEU A 337 -12.90 -13.80 11.62
N LEU A 338 -11.59 -13.92 11.48
CA LEU A 338 -10.83 -13.28 10.40
C LEU A 338 -10.97 -14.02 9.05
N GLY A 339 -11.56 -15.23 9.05
CA GLY A 339 -11.70 -16.08 7.87
C GLY A 339 -12.84 -15.64 6.93
N PRO A 340 -12.84 -16.12 5.66
CA PRO A 340 -13.99 -16.00 4.78
C PRO A 340 -15.08 -16.94 5.28
N GLY A 341 -16.28 -16.42 5.45
CA GLY A 341 -17.48 -17.06 6.05
C GLY A 341 -17.69 -18.53 6.06
N ARG A 342 -18.03 -19.51 6.31
CA ARG A 342 -18.18 -20.91 6.60
C ARG A 342 -16.85 -21.60 6.84
N PRO A 343 -16.51 -21.95 8.06
CA PRO A 343 -15.44 -22.91 8.33
C PRO A 343 -15.79 -24.20 7.59
N LYS A 344 -14.88 -24.72 6.76
CA LYS A 344 -15.01 -26.09 6.26
C LYS A 344 -15.14 -26.97 7.48
N SER A 345 -16.32 -27.52 7.69
CA SER A 345 -16.56 -28.51 8.73
C SER A 345 -15.53 -29.62 8.55
N ARG A 346 -14.55 -29.69 9.44
CA ARG A 346 -13.84 -30.93 9.66
C ARG A 346 -14.84 -31.83 10.36
N LEU A 347 -15.64 -32.57 9.59
CA LEU A 347 -16.28 -33.76 10.09
C LEU A 347 -15.14 -34.75 10.37
N PRO A 348 -14.99 -35.25 11.61
CA PRO A 348 -14.13 -36.37 11.86
C PRO A 348 -14.77 -37.57 11.16
N GLY A 349 -14.04 -38.16 10.16
CA GLY A 349 -14.28 -39.49 9.69
C GLY A 349 -13.61 -40.48 10.62
#